data_9711c884c0cff730e1a969f21bc3d99b
#
_entry.id   9711c884c0cff730e1a969f21bc3d99b
#
_cell.length_a   1.000
_cell.length_b   1.000
_cell.length_c   1.000
_cell.angle_alpha   90.00
_cell.angle_beta   90.00
_cell.angle_gamma   90.00
#
_symmetry.space_group_name_H-M   'P 1'
#
loop_
_entity.id
_entity.type
_entity.pdbx_description
1 polymer ?
#
loop_
_entity_poly.entity_id
_entity_poly.type
_entity_poly.pdbx_seq_one_letter_code
_entity_poly.pdbx_strand_id
1 'polypeptide(L)'
;PANQYLTFVNVPQQAQFYSRTLTLHEAPPVEWITQSSQYERNEQPRVRVTAELAYCFELLYEMNQQSLSEETQRQFVLGFYAQLRDEKALHLLFPSDNASMRERLARYLSVNPGDEHNIETVSAHFAMSRATLARHLAAEGTGFREVLSEVRMNYALALLQELRPLMEVAVACGYQSLTRFSARFKQQYRLTPYQYLQTITDKPEK
;
A
#
# COMPACT_ATOMS: atom_id res chain seq x y z
N PRO A 1 0.74 -14.06 8.49
CA PRO A 1 1.49 -12.89 8.88
C PRO A 1 0.97 -11.67 8.16
N ALA A 2 0.38 -10.80 8.93
CA ALA A 2 -0.22 -9.58 8.49
C ALA A 2 0.86 -8.56 8.17
N ASN A 3 1.18 -8.33 6.93
CA ASN A 3 1.93 -7.16 6.47
C ASN A 3 1.87 -7.14 4.94
N GLN A 4 0.65 -7.08 4.42
CA GLN A 4 0.46 -6.84 2.99
C GLN A 4 0.20 -5.34 2.81
N TYR A 5 1.12 -4.67 2.14
CA TYR A 5 0.99 -3.26 1.83
C TYR A 5 0.30 -3.11 0.48
N LEU A 6 -0.81 -2.41 0.51
CA LEU A 6 -1.46 -1.88 -0.69
C LEU A 6 -0.67 -0.67 -1.17
N THR A 7 -0.11 -0.77 -2.36
CA THR A 7 0.40 0.41 -3.07
C THR A 7 -0.73 1.00 -3.87
N PHE A 8 -1.21 2.17 -3.48
CA PHE A 8 -2.16 2.92 -4.29
C PHE A 8 -1.62 4.30 -4.61
N VAL A 9 -1.88 4.76 -5.80
CA VAL A 9 -1.60 6.13 -6.22
C VAL A 9 -2.91 6.90 -6.15
N ASN A 10 -2.98 7.84 -5.22
CA ASN A 10 -4.09 8.77 -5.12
C ASN A 10 -3.72 10.02 -5.92
N VAL A 11 -4.49 10.32 -6.96
CA VAL A 11 -4.32 11.54 -7.76
C VAL A 11 -5.31 12.56 -7.23
N PRO A 12 -4.85 13.69 -6.65
CA PRO A 12 -5.77 14.70 -6.15
C PRO A 12 -6.56 15.31 -7.30
N GLN A 13 -7.87 15.35 -7.19
CA GLN A 13 -8.73 16.17 -8.04
C GLN A 13 -9.00 17.51 -7.34
N GLN A 14 -8.77 18.63 -8.06
CA GLN A 14 -9.04 19.99 -7.60
C GLN A 14 -8.33 20.41 -6.30
N ALA A 15 -7.07 20.03 -6.12
CA ALA A 15 -6.20 20.37 -4.99
C ALA A 15 -6.71 19.89 -3.60
N GLN A 16 -7.75 19.09 -3.52
CA GLN A 16 -8.18 18.42 -2.30
C GLN A 16 -7.83 16.93 -2.37
N PHE A 17 -7.17 16.44 -1.33
CA PHE A 17 -6.76 15.05 -1.21
C PHE A 17 -7.41 14.44 0.03
N TYR A 18 -8.33 13.51 -0.19
CA TYR A 18 -8.88 12.71 0.89
C TYR A 18 -8.34 11.29 0.76
N SER A 19 -7.71 10.80 1.81
CA SER A 19 -7.26 9.41 1.87
C SER A 19 -7.82 8.76 3.13
N ARG A 20 -8.34 7.56 2.97
CA ARG A 20 -8.71 6.66 4.05
C ARG A 20 -7.94 5.37 3.87
N THR A 21 -7.33 4.88 4.92
CA THR A 21 -6.56 3.64 4.90
C THR A 21 -7.17 2.64 5.85
N LEU A 22 -7.34 1.42 5.38
CA LEU A 22 -7.71 0.27 6.20
C LEU A 22 -6.52 -0.67 6.28
N THR A 23 -6.18 -1.10 7.49
CA THR A 23 -5.21 -2.16 7.72
C THR A 23 -5.96 -3.45 7.97
N LEU A 24 -5.82 -4.42 7.07
CA LEU A 24 -6.46 -5.71 7.16
C LEU A 24 -5.50 -6.71 7.79
N HIS A 25 -5.85 -7.24 8.95
CA HIS A 25 -5.00 -8.15 9.74
C HIS A 25 -5.19 -9.63 9.37
N GLU A 26 -6.28 -9.97 8.70
CA GLU A 26 -6.59 -11.34 8.29
C GLU A 26 -6.53 -11.47 6.77
N ALA A 27 -6.01 -12.60 6.31
CA ALA A 27 -6.03 -12.95 4.89
C ALA A 27 -7.38 -13.61 4.52
N PRO A 28 -7.88 -13.41 3.29
CA PRO A 28 -9.06 -14.12 2.80
C PRO A 28 -8.75 -15.61 2.60
N PRO A 29 -9.79 -16.45 2.45
CA PRO A 29 -9.61 -17.84 2.04
C PRO A 29 -8.81 -17.95 0.73
N VAL A 30 -7.85 -18.85 0.67
CA VAL A 30 -6.93 -19.02 -0.48
C VAL A 30 -7.72 -19.35 -1.76
N GLU A 31 -8.80 -20.10 -1.63
CA GLU A 31 -9.69 -20.45 -2.74
C GLU A 31 -10.31 -19.21 -3.40
N TRP A 32 -10.62 -18.18 -2.61
CA TRP A 32 -11.19 -16.91 -3.13
C TRP A 32 -10.14 -16.10 -3.91
N ILE A 33 -8.90 -16.13 -3.46
CA ILE A 33 -7.76 -15.49 -4.16
C ILE A 33 -7.57 -16.18 -5.51
N THR A 34 -7.53 -17.52 -5.50
CA THR A 34 -7.36 -18.33 -6.71
C THR A 34 -8.52 -18.12 -7.70
N GLN A 35 -9.75 -18.09 -7.21
CA GLN A 35 -10.92 -17.80 -8.06
C GLN A 35 -10.83 -16.42 -8.71
N SER A 36 -10.39 -15.41 -7.95
CA SER A 36 -10.22 -14.05 -8.46
C SER A 36 -9.11 -13.97 -9.52
N SER A 37 -8.01 -14.71 -9.38
CA SER A 37 -6.85 -14.67 -10.28
C SER A 37 -7.08 -15.39 -11.62
N GLN A 38 -8.06 -16.29 -11.72
CA GLN A 38 -8.38 -16.97 -12.98
C GLN A 38 -8.81 -16.04 -14.12
N TYR A 39 -9.07 -14.79 -13.81
CA TYR A 39 -9.51 -13.76 -14.75
C TYR A 39 -8.41 -12.77 -15.13
N GLU A 40 -7.14 -13.04 -14.78
CA GLU A 40 -6.02 -12.19 -15.18
C GLU A 40 -5.98 -11.99 -16.70
N ARG A 41 -6.35 -10.81 -17.11
CA ARG A 41 -6.04 -10.28 -18.43
C ARG A 41 -5.54 -8.84 -18.27
N ASN A 42 -4.24 -8.67 -18.57
CA ASN A 42 -3.56 -7.43 -18.98
C ASN A 42 -3.12 -6.40 -17.94
N GLU A 43 -1.82 -6.24 -17.96
CA GLU A 43 -0.94 -5.05 -18.07
C GLU A 43 -0.96 -3.97 -16.98
N GLN A 44 -2.02 -3.72 -16.28
CA GLN A 44 -1.98 -2.84 -15.10
C GLN A 44 -3.05 -3.29 -14.08
N PRO A 45 -2.67 -3.51 -12.82
CA PRO A 45 -3.63 -3.86 -11.77
C PRO A 45 -4.48 -2.62 -11.41
N ARG A 46 -5.55 -2.39 -12.17
CA ARG A 46 -6.51 -1.32 -11.91
C ARG A 46 -7.84 -1.94 -11.56
N VAL A 47 -8.37 -1.55 -10.42
CA VAL A 47 -9.73 -1.88 -10.02
C VAL A 47 -10.59 -0.65 -10.25
N ARG A 48 -11.67 -0.82 -11.01
CA ARG A 48 -12.71 0.21 -11.07
C ARG A 48 -13.50 0.14 -9.77
N VAL A 49 -13.51 1.22 -9.02
CA VAL A 49 -14.32 1.30 -7.81
C VAL A 49 -15.78 1.40 -8.22
N THR A 50 -16.55 0.32 -7.98
CA THR A 50 -18.00 0.30 -8.14
C THR A 50 -18.66 0.93 -6.92
N ALA A 51 -19.96 1.26 -7.01
CA ALA A 51 -20.71 1.81 -5.88
C ALA A 51 -20.76 0.82 -4.70
N GLU A 52 -20.88 -0.46 -5.00
CA GLU A 52 -20.93 -1.56 -4.03
C GLU A 52 -19.58 -1.68 -3.29
N LEU A 53 -18.47 -1.63 -4.03
CA LEU A 53 -17.14 -1.70 -3.44
C LEU A 53 -16.85 -0.47 -2.56
N ALA A 54 -17.25 0.71 -3.03
CA ALA A 54 -17.13 1.94 -2.25
C ALA A 54 -17.95 1.85 -0.95
N TYR A 55 -19.19 1.35 -1.02
CA TYR A 55 -20.04 1.15 0.15
C TYR A 55 -19.41 0.17 1.15
N CYS A 56 -18.90 -0.97 0.69
CA CYS A 56 -18.21 -1.92 1.56
C CYS A 56 -16.99 -1.30 2.25
N PHE A 57 -16.23 -0.46 1.55
CA PHE A 57 -15.09 0.24 2.13
C PHE A 57 -15.51 1.25 3.20
N GLU A 58 -16.54 2.05 2.94
CA GLU A 58 -17.11 2.98 3.93
C GLU A 58 -17.61 2.25 5.16
N LEU A 59 -18.32 1.14 4.97
CA LEU A 59 -18.83 0.31 6.06
C LEU A 59 -17.69 -0.21 6.97
N LEU A 60 -16.59 -0.70 6.39
CA LEU A 60 -15.43 -1.13 7.14
C LEU A 60 -14.76 0.02 7.89
N TYR A 61 -14.70 1.20 7.27
CA TYR A 61 -14.14 2.38 7.91
C TYR A 61 -14.98 2.83 9.11
N GLU A 62 -16.30 2.89 8.94
CA GLU A 62 -17.23 3.25 10.02
C GLU A 62 -17.24 2.20 11.13
N MET A 63 -17.20 0.91 10.78
CA MET A 63 -17.14 -0.20 11.74
C MET A 63 -15.95 -0.06 12.69
N ASN A 64 -14.80 0.38 12.19
CA ASN A 64 -13.59 0.57 13.00
C ASN A 64 -13.74 1.68 14.06
N GLN A 65 -14.77 2.52 13.95
CA GLN A 65 -15.13 3.55 14.94
C GLN A 65 -16.09 3.01 16.03
N GLN A 66 -16.54 1.77 15.87
CA GLN A 66 -17.50 1.13 16.78
C GLN A 66 -16.80 0.06 17.63
N SER A 67 -17.31 -0.14 18.85
CA SER A 67 -16.82 -1.19 19.76
C SER A 67 -17.48 -2.54 19.44
N LEU A 68 -17.27 -3.06 18.23
CA LEU A 68 -17.78 -4.36 17.83
C LEU A 68 -16.83 -5.48 18.27
N SER A 69 -17.38 -6.68 18.51
CA SER A 69 -16.56 -7.86 18.81
C SER A 69 -15.65 -8.20 17.61
N GLU A 70 -14.49 -8.82 17.89
CA GLU A 70 -13.54 -9.25 16.86
C GLU A 70 -14.21 -10.17 15.83
N GLU A 71 -15.08 -11.08 16.28
CA GLU A 71 -15.81 -11.98 15.39
C GLU A 71 -16.75 -11.21 14.45
N THR A 72 -17.45 -10.19 14.94
CA THR A 72 -18.30 -9.34 14.10
C THR A 72 -17.48 -8.58 13.09
N GLN A 73 -16.37 -7.98 13.51
CA GLN A 73 -15.45 -7.26 12.62
C GLN A 73 -14.92 -8.18 11.51
N ARG A 74 -14.57 -9.41 11.87
CA ARG A 74 -14.11 -10.44 10.94
C ARG A 74 -15.14 -10.74 9.84
N GLN A 75 -16.41 -10.89 10.19
CA GLN A 75 -17.48 -11.16 9.23
C GLN A 75 -17.64 -10.00 8.21
N PHE A 76 -17.52 -8.75 8.66
CA PHE A 76 -17.54 -7.60 7.74
C PHE A 76 -16.32 -7.60 6.79
N VAL A 77 -15.13 -7.91 7.29
CA VAL A 77 -13.92 -8.04 6.47
C VAL A 77 -14.06 -9.15 5.43
N LEU A 78 -14.63 -10.30 5.82
CA LEU A 78 -14.91 -11.37 4.86
C LEU A 78 -15.94 -10.95 3.81
N GLY A 79 -16.97 -10.18 4.17
CA GLY A 79 -17.92 -9.58 3.22
C GLY A 79 -17.24 -8.69 2.19
N PHE A 80 -16.31 -7.85 2.62
CA PHE A 80 -15.50 -7.02 1.74
C PHE A 80 -14.62 -7.86 0.79
N TYR A 81 -14.01 -8.93 1.29
CA TYR A 81 -13.25 -9.86 0.45
C TYR A 81 -14.12 -10.58 -0.58
N ALA A 82 -15.33 -10.95 -0.20
CA ALA A 82 -16.30 -11.53 -1.13
C ALA A 82 -16.63 -10.55 -2.26
N GLN A 83 -16.90 -9.27 -1.93
CA GLN A 83 -17.15 -8.25 -2.94
C GLN A 83 -15.93 -8.05 -3.86
N LEU A 84 -14.73 -7.99 -3.32
CA LEU A 84 -13.50 -7.91 -4.12
C LEU A 84 -13.29 -9.13 -5.03
N ARG A 85 -13.65 -10.33 -4.56
CA ARG A 85 -13.60 -11.54 -5.39
C ARG A 85 -14.57 -11.45 -6.56
N ASP A 86 -15.80 -11.01 -6.31
CA ASP A 86 -16.86 -10.90 -7.31
C ASP A 86 -16.51 -9.83 -8.37
N GLU A 87 -15.82 -8.76 -7.96
CA GLU A 87 -15.21 -7.75 -8.84
C GLU A 87 -13.88 -8.20 -9.50
N LYS A 88 -13.46 -9.44 -9.26
CA LYS A 88 -12.22 -10.01 -9.80
C LYS A 88 -10.97 -9.20 -9.41
N ALA A 89 -10.96 -8.65 -8.21
CA ALA A 89 -9.95 -7.72 -7.71
C ALA A 89 -9.20 -8.25 -6.47
N LEU A 90 -9.70 -9.33 -5.84
CA LEU A 90 -9.16 -9.83 -4.58
C LEU A 90 -7.68 -10.25 -4.70
N HIS A 91 -7.30 -10.91 -5.81
CA HIS A 91 -5.93 -11.33 -6.07
C HIS A 91 -4.94 -10.15 -6.20
N LEU A 92 -5.42 -8.96 -6.54
CA LEU A 92 -4.58 -7.75 -6.61
C LEU A 92 -4.16 -7.27 -5.22
N LEU A 93 -4.99 -7.53 -4.19
CA LEU A 93 -4.68 -7.23 -2.80
C LEU A 93 -3.87 -8.36 -2.13
N PHE A 94 -4.10 -9.59 -2.55
CA PHE A 94 -3.49 -10.79 -2.01
C PHE A 94 -2.82 -11.57 -3.13
N PRO A 95 -1.59 -11.15 -3.53
CA PRO A 95 -0.89 -11.80 -4.62
C PRO A 95 -0.66 -13.28 -4.29
N SER A 96 -0.94 -14.14 -5.27
CA SER A 96 -0.69 -15.58 -5.22
C SER A 96 0.82 -15.88 -5.16
N ASP A 97 1.21 -17.15 -5.09
CA ASP A 97 2.61 -17.59 -5.14
C ASP A 97 3.35 -17.17 -6.42
N ASN A 98 2.61 -16.70 -7.44
CA ASN A 98 3.13 -16.10 -8.68
C ASN A 98 3.42 -14.60 -8.56
N ALA A 99 3.53 -14.05 -7.35
CA ALA A 99 3.85 -12.64 -7.15
C ALA A 99 5.10 -12.23 -7.93
N SER A 100 5.02 -11.11 -8.64
CA SER A 100 6.15 -10.53 -9.39
C SER A 100 7.35 -10.28 -8.46
N MET A 101 8.54 -10.16 -9.04
CA MET A 101 9.74 -9.86 -8.24
C MET A 101 9.61 -8.51 -7.54
N ARG A 102 8.98 -7.53 -8.19
CA ARG A 102 8.65 -6.23 -7.61
C ARG A 102 7.76 -6.37 -6.37
N GLU A 103 6.69 -7.17 -6.45
CA GLU A 103 5.77 -7.37 -5.32
C GLU A 103 6.46 -8.11 -4.17
N ARG A 104 7.23 -9.14 -4.47
CA ARG A 104 8.03 -9.87 -3.46
C ARG A 104 9.03 -8.94 -2.77
N LEU A 105 9.71 -8.10 -3.54
CA LEU A 105 10.64 -7.09 -3.03
C LEU A 105 9.91 -6.04 -2.18
N ALA A 106 8.80 -5.48 -2.66
CA ALA A 106 8.02 -4.50 -1.93
C ALA A 106 7.54 -5.07 -0.57
N ARG A 107 7.06 -6.30 -0.55
CA ARG A 107 6.65 -7.00 0.69
C ARG A 107 7.82 -7.15 1.68
N TYR A 108 8.99 -7.55 1.20
CA TYR A 108 10.19 -7.67 2.03
C TYR A 108 10.58 -6.33 2.65
N LEU A 109 10.64 -5.27 1.84
CA LEU A 109 11.03 -3.93 2.27
C LEU A 109 10.02 -3.29 3.22
N SER A 110 8.75 -3.69 3.11
CA SER A 110 7.65 -3.14 3.90
C SER A 110 7.66 -3.57 5.36
N VAL A 111 8.41 -4.60 5.72
CA VAL A 111 8.55 -5.03 7.12
C VAL A 111 9.22 -3.94 7.97
N ASN A 112 10.27 -3.33 7.44
CA ASN A 112 11.01 -2.25 8.09
C ASN A 112 11.43 -1.20 7.05
N PRO A 113 10.52 -0.33 6.58
CA PRO A 113 10.81 0.58 5.46
C PRO A 113 11.95 1.56 5.72
N GLY A 114 12.14 1.94 6.99
CA GLY A 114 13.17 2.88 7.42
C GLY A 114 14.59 2.31 7.49
N ASP A 115 14.72 0.99 7.50
CA ASP A 115 16.04 0.35 7.63
C ASP A 115 16.94 0.65 6.42
N GLU A 116 18.24 0.47 6.62
CA GLU A 116 19.22 0.57 5.55
C GLU A 116 19.17 -0.69 4.67
N HIS A 117 18.40 -0.58 3.58
CA HIS A 117 18.31 -1.64 2.58
C HIS A 117 19.32 -1.42 1.45
N ASN A 118 20.15 -2.42 1.21
CA ASN A 118 21.02 -2.46 0.04
C ASN A 118 20.69 -3.67 -0.84
N ILE A 119 21.01 -3.56 -2.13
CA ILE A 119 20.66 -4.60 -3.10
C ILE A 119 21.42 -5.92 -2.85
N GLU A 120 22.58 -5.85 -2.24
CA GLU A 120 23.43 -7.00 -1.91
C GLU A 120 22.74 -7.90 -0.87
N THR A 121 22.34 -7.33 0.26
CA THR A 121 21.69 -8.08 1.34
C THR A 121 20.31 -8.59 0.91
N VAL A 122 19.56 -7.76 0.16
CA VAL A 122 18.24 -8.13 -0.31
C VAL A 122 18.29 -9.23 -1.38
N SER A 123 19.24 -9.16 -2.33
CA SER A 123 19.38 -10.23 -3.32
C SER A 123 19.78 -11.56 -2.68
N ALA A 124 20.64 -11.55 -1.65
CA ALA A 124 20.98 -12.73 -0.87
C ALA A 124 19.75 -13.34 -0.16
N HIS A 125 18.85 -12.50 0.40
CA HIS A 125 17.60 -12.97 0.99
C HIS A 125 16.72 -13.76 -0.01
N PHE A 126 16.71 -13.33 -1.27
CA PHE A 126 15.98 -14.02 -2.34
C PHE A 126 16.78 -15.16 -3.00
N ALA A 127 17.93 -15.55 -2.46
CA ALA A 127 18.85 -16.53 -3.03
C ALA A 127 19.22 -16.24 -4.50
N MET A 128 19.40 -14.95 -4.83
CA MET A 128 19.73 -14.46 -6.17
C MET A 128 21.04 -13.65 -6.15
N SER A 129 21.69 -13.55 -7.29
CA SER A 129 22.72 -12.53 -7.46
C SER A 129 22.10 -11.15 -7.63
N ARG A 130 22.87 -10.09 -7.28
CA ARG A 130 22.47 -8.70 -7.53
C ARG A 130 22.06 -8.46 -9.00
N ALA A 131 22.82 -9.01 -9.94
CA ALA A 131 22.53 -8.88 -11.37
C ALA A 131 21.22 -9.58 -11.76
N THR A 132 20.92 -10.73 -11.17
CA THR A 132 19.68 -11.47 -11.41
C THR A 132 18.48 -10.68 -10.89
N LEU A 133 18.54 -10.16 -9.64
CA LEU A 133 17.49 -9.34 -9.06
C LEU A 133 17.24 -8.09 -9.91
N ALA A 134 18.31 -7.38 -10.30
CA ALA A 134 18.19 -6.18 -11.13
C ALA A 134 17.54 -6.47 -12.50
N ARG A 135 17.89 -7.60 -13.12
CA ARG A 135 17.32 -8.02 -14.41
C ARG A 135 15.82 -8.35 -14.28
N HIS A 136 15.40 -9.04 -13.22
CA HIS A 136 13.97 -9.33 -12.99
C HIS A 136 13.17 -8.04 -12.80
N LEU A 137 13.66 -7.12 -11.97
CA LEU A 137 13.00 -5.84 -11.76
C LEU A 137 12.96 -4.99 -13.04
N ALA A 138 14.03 -4.98 -13.84
CA ALA A 138 14.07 -4.28 -15.12
C ALA A 138 13.07 -4.86 -16.13
N ALA A 139 12.90 -6.18 -16.16
CA ALA A 139 11.89 -6.84 -16.99
C ALA A 139 10.45 -6.45 -16.59
N GLU A 140 10.24 -6.07 -15.34
CA GLU A 140 8.97 -5.55 -14.80
C GLU A 140 8.89 -4.00 -14.87
N GLY A 141 9.80 -3.35 -15.60
CA GLY A 141 9.80 -1.90 -15.80
C GLY A 141 10.18 -1.07 -14.57
N THR A 142 10.88 -1.65 -13.60
CA THR A 142 11.24 -0.97 -12.34
C THR A 142 12.67 -1.28 -11.91
N GLY A 143 13.13 -0.66 -10.81
CA GLY A 143 14.42 -0.89 -10.20
C GLY A 143 14.35 -0.95 -8.67
N PHE A 144 15.38 -1.51 -8.04
CA PHE A 144 15.46 -1.66 -6.59
C PHE A 144 15.19 -0.34 -5.83
N ARG A 145 15.83 0.76 -6.27
CA ARG A 145 15.68 2.08 -5.62
C ARG A 145 14.28 2.67 -5.80
N GLU A 146 13.64 2.37 -6.91
CA GLU A 146 12.26 2.80 -7.19
C GLU A 146 11.30 2.10 -6.25
N VAL A 147 11.38 0.77 -6.15
CA VAL A 147 10.53 -0.01 -5.25
C VAL A 147 10.76 0.39 -3.78
N LEU A 148 12.02 0.54 -3.34
CA LEU A 148 12.34 0.99 -1.98
C LEU A 148 11.73 2.37 -1.71
N SER A 149 11.85 3.28 -2.65
CA SER A 149 11.30 4.62 -2.50
C SER A 149 9.76 4.63 -2.45
N GLU A 150 9.10 3.83 -3.27
CA GLU A 150 7.64 3.68 -3.23
C GLU A 150 7.17 3.15 -1.88
N VAL A 151 7.81 2.11 -1.37
CA VAL A 151 7.51 1.53 -0.05
C VAL A 151 7.68 2.56 1.06
N ARG A 152 8.78 3.31 1.07
CA ARG A 152 9.03 4.38 2.05
C ARG A 152 8.01 5.51 1.97
N MET A 153 7.59 5.90 0.78
CA MET A 153 6.59 6.96 0.62
C MET A 153 5.19 6.50 1.03
N ASN A 154 4.83 5.25 0.76
CA ASN A 154 3.57 4.68 1.23
C ASN A 154 3.52 4.61 2.77
N TYR A 155 4.63 4.22 3.39
CA TYR A 155 4.76 4.23 4.85
C TYR A 155 4.66 5.66 5.42
N ALA A 156 5.27 6.64 4.73
CA ALA A 156 5.15 8.04 5.10
C ALA A 156 3.71 8.52 5.11
N LEU A 157 2.89 8.13 4.12
CA LEU A 157 1.47 8.47 4.10
C LEU A 157 0.73 7.95 5.33
N ALA A 158 0.97 6.70 5.72
CA ALA A 158 0.36 6.12 6.91
C ALA A 158 0.72 6.90 8.18
N LEU A 159 2.02 7.21 8.36
CA LEU A 159 2.48 7.99 9.52
C LEU A 159 1.95 9.44 9.54
N LEU A 160 1.80 10.06 8.37
CA LEU A 160 1.21 11.40 8.25
C LEU A 160 -0.29 11.39 8.59
N GLN A 161 -1.00 10.33 8.29
CA GLN A 161 -2.41 10.16 8.68
C GLN A 161 -2.57 10.03 10.19
N GLU A 162 -1.55 9.51 10.88
CA GLU A 162 -1.46 9.50 12.34
C GLU A 162 -1.07 10.88 12.93
N LEU A 163 -0.94 11.91 12.08
CA LEU A 163 -0.53 13.28 12.45
C LEU A 163 0.82 13.34 13.15
N ARG A 164 1.73 12.43 12.85
CA ARG A 164 3.09 12.46 13.42
C ARG A 164 3.89 13.64 12.90
N PRO A 165 4.81 14.18 13.71
CA PRO A 165 5.69 15.27 13.32
C PRO A 165 6.51 14.93 12.06
N LEU A 166 6.61 15.85 11.12
CA LEU A 166 7.27 15.64 9.82
C LEU A 166 8.70 15.12 9.93
N MET A 167 9.45 15.58 10.91
CA MET A 167 10.83 15.12 11.13
C MET A 167 10.86 13.65 11.56
N GLU A 168 9.96 13.24 12.44
CA GLU A 168 9.83 11.84 12.87
C GLU A 168 9.44 10.94 11.71
N VAL A 169 8.48 11.39 10.88
CA VAL A 169 8.09 10.67 9.68
C VAL A 169 9.27 10.51 8.72
N ALA A 170 10.04 11.56 8.48
CA ALA A 170 11.21 11.49 7.60
C ALA A 170 12.22 10.45 8.10
N VAL A 171 12.55 10.48 9.41
CA VAL A 171 13.48 9.53 10.04
C VAL A 171 12.92 8.11 9.98
N ALA A 172 11.66 7.90 10.35
CA ALA A 172 11.00 6.59 10.31
C ALA A 172 10.98 5.97 8.90
N CYS A 173 10.97 6.81 7.86
CA CYS A 173 11.07 6.39 6.46
C CYS A 173 12.51 6.26 5.96
N GLY A 174 13.54 6.37 6.83
CA GLY A 174 14.93 6.21 6.47
C GLY A 174 15.54 7.40 5.74
N TYR A 175 15.02 8.62 5.94
CA TYR A 175 15.57 9.86 5.40
C TYR A 175 16.30 10.65 6.50
N GLN A 176 17.56 10.96 6.25
CA GLN A 176 18.38 11.77 7.15
C GLN A 176 18.10 13.28 7.04
N SER A 177 17.28 13.71 6.09
CA SER A 177 16.99 15.11 5.80
C SER A 177 15.54 15.29 5.41
N LEU A 178 14.86 16.20 6.13
CA LEU A 178 13.49 16.60 5.82
C LEU A 178 13.36 17.18 4.40
N THR A 179 14.39 17.86 3.91
CA THR A 179 14.41 18.41 2.56
C THR A 179 14.37 17.31 1.51
N ARG A 180 15.20 16.27 1.66
CA ARG A 180 15.20 15.11 0.72
C ARG A 180 13.90 14.32 0.79
N PHE A 181 13.39 14.11 2.00
CA PHE A 181 12.09 13.48 2.23
C PHE A 181 10.98 14.26 1.50
N SER A 182 10.88 15.58 1.77
CA SER A 182 9.84 16.43 1.18
C SER A 182 9.91 16.49 -0.34
N ALA A 183 11.12 16.56 -0.90
CA ALA A 183 11.32 16.53 -2.35
C ALA A 183 10.83 15.21 -2.96
N ARG A 184 11.17 14.07 -2.33
CA ARG A 184 10.74 12.75 -2.80
C ARG A 184 9.23 12.56 -2.67
N PHE A 185 8.66 12.96 -1.54
CA PHE A 185 7.21 12.92 -1.31
C PHE A 185 6.46 13.75 -2.37
N LYS A 186 6.92 14.98 -2.64
CA LYS A 186 6.34 15.84 -3.68
C LYS A 186 6.47 15.21 -5.08
N GLN A 187 7.59 14.57 -5.37
CA GLN A 187 7.76 13.85 -6.65
C GLN A 187 6.72 12.73 -6.81
N GLN A 188 6.46 11.97 -5.74
CA GLN A 188 5.54 10.84 -5.74
C GLN A 188 4.07 11.27 -5.78
N TYR A 189 3.70 12.24 -4.94
CA TYR A 189 2.30 12.59 -4.68
C TYR A 189 1.88 13.96 -5.20
N ARG A 190 2.80 14.72 -5.84
CA ARG A 190 2.58 16.08 -6.36
C ARG A 190 2.26 17.13 -5.30
N LEU A 191 2.25 16.78 -4.03
CA LEU A 191 2.06 17.63 -2.87
C LEU A 191 3.26 17.49 -1.93
N THR A 192 3.62 18.55 -1.21
CA THR A 192 4.57 18.43 -0.11
C THR A 192 3.91 17.72 1.09
N PRO A 193 4.69 17.10 2.01
CA PRO A 193 4.13 16.53 3.23
C PRO A 193 3.31 17.52 4.04
N TYR A 194 3.74 18.79 4.08
CA TYR A 194 3.02 19.86 4.76
C TYR A 194 1.66 20.15 4.11
N GLN A 195 1.63 20.28 2.78
CA GLN A 195 0.38 20.47 2.04
C GLN A 195 -0.57 19.27 2.23
N TYR A 196 -0.02 18.05 2.26
CA TYR A 196 -0.81 16.87 2.54
C TYR A 196 -1.45 16.93 3.94
N LEU A 197 -0.68 17.28 4.98
CA LEU A 197 -1.21 17.44 6.34
C LEU A 197 -2.33 18.48 6.40
N GLN A 198 -2.19 19.62 5.72
CA GLN A 198 -3.26 20.62 5.66
C GLN A 198 -4.56 20.03 5.12
N THR A 199 -4.50 19.18 4.09
CA THR A 199 -5.72 18.57 3.52
C THR A 199 -6.44 17.61 4.46
N ILE A 200 -5.74 17.00 5.41
CA ILE A 200 -6.35 16.07 6.39
C ILE A 200 -6.75 16.77 7.71
N THR A 201 -6.17 17.94 8.01
CA THR A 201 -6.52 18.72 9.20
C THR A 201 -7.64 19.72 8.94
N ASP A 202 -7.72 20.28 7.74
CA ASP A 202 -8.77 21.22 7.33
C ASP A 202 -10.07 20.49 6.92
N LYS A 203 -10.59 19.57 7.76
CA LYS A 203 -11.93 19.03 7.56
C LYS A 203 -12.94 20.16 7.79
N PRO A 204 -13.82 20.46 6.82
CA PRO A 204 -15.01 21.23 7.16
C PRO A 204 -15.82 20.41 8.16
N GLU A 205 -16.04 20.95 9.34
CA GLU A 205 -17.05 20.45 10.27
C GLU A 205 -18.38 20.35 9.52
N LYS A 206 -18.96 19.15 9.50
CA LYS A 206 -20.32 18.93 9.02
C LYS A 206 -21.31 19.16 10.14
#